data_5879b14684548a5cebac84cbc61bd1db
#
_entry.id   5879b14684548a5cebac84cbc61bd1db
#
_cell.length_a   1.000
_cell.length_b   1.000
_cell.length_c   1.000
_cell.angle_alpha   90.00
_cell.angle_beta   90.00
_cell.angle_gamma   90.00
#
_symmetry.space_group_name_H-M   'P 1'
#
loop_
_entity.id
_entity.type
_entity.pdbx_description
1 polymer ?
#
loop_
_entity_poly.entity_id
_entity_poly.type
_entity_poly.pdbx_seq_one_letter_code
_entity_poly.pdbx_strand_id
1 'polypeptide(L)'
;MVNRSIKLQESIPNLGMRRVLHETSRYIYEEYGEDIRVPLMQKYLEKGYINVLDEETMKTNQVLIAPFLEKANKKVCMESIEALKNMTNYMRDYDILIPTGGTCTTWIDIYRDYFKDMKSLTIIPGNRSDKLPMLYANVRGYYMLRYMALKNGKKS
;
A
#
# COMPACT_ATOMS: atom_id res chain seq x y z
N MET A 1 -26.99 17.57 13.94
CA MET A 1 -26.07 17.62 12.78
C MET A 1 -24.65 17.32 13.27
N VAL A 2 -24.08 16.19 12.90
CA VAL A 2 -22.67 15.92 13.22
C VAL A 2 -21.83 16.75 12.28
N ASN A 3 -21.08 17.70 12.81
CA ASN A 3 -20.20 18.57 12.05
C ASN A 3 -18.98 17.74 11.59
N ARG A 4 -19.04 17.15 10.39
CA ARG A 4 -17.96 16.35 9.81
C ARG A 4 -16.91 17.30 9.24
N SER A 5 -15.97 17.72 10.06
CA SER A 5 -14.79 18.47 9.59
C SER A 5 -13.64 17.50 9.28
N ILE A 6 -12.97 17.70 8.14
CA ILE A 6 -11.69 17.04 7.87
C ILE A 6 -10.66 17.70 8.77
N LYS A 7 -10.14 16.97 9.77
CA LYS A 7 -9.15 17.50 10.72
C LYS A 7 -7.72 17.45 10.19
N LEU A 8 -7.43 16.50 9.31
CA LEU A 8 -6.10 16.29 8.76
C LEU A 8 -6.24 15.83 7.29
N GLN A 9 -5.52 16.47 6.40
CA GLN A 9 -5.37 16.08 5.02
C GLN A 9 -3.90 16.17 4.65
N GLU A 10 -3.19 15.07 4.82
CA GLU A 10 -1.78 14.95 4.49
C GLU A 10 -1.55 13.76 3.58
N SER A 11 -0.51 13.82 2.76
CA SER A 11 -0.05 12.69 1.96
C SER A 11 1.34 12.28 2.43
N ILE A 12 1.53 10.96 2.54
CA ILE A 12 2.83 10.39 2.86
C ILE A 12 3.50 10.04 1.54
N PRO A 13 4.52 10.80 1.11
CA PRO A 13 5.21 10.53 -0.15
C PRO A 13 5.97 9.19 -0.07
N ASN A 14 6.17 8.58 -1.23
CA ASN A 14 7.01 7.38 -1.38
C ASN A 14 6.55 6.12 -0.61
N LEU A 15 5.27 6.04 -0.24
CA LEU A 15 4.67 4.84 0.33
C LEU A 15 3.61 4.28 -0.62
N GLY A 16 3.86 3.10 -1.16
CA GLY A 16 2.95 2.44 -2.10
C GLY A 16 3.65 1.40 -2.96
N MET A 17 2.96 0.84 -3.94
CA MET A 17 3.45 -0.26 -4.77
C MET A 17 4.79 0.07 -5.45
N ARG A 18 4.99 1.30 -5.94
CA ARG A 18 6.26 1.69 -6.55
C ARG A 18 7.44 1.52 -5.59
N ARG A 19 7.25 1.88 -4.31
CA ARG A 19 8.28 1.70 -3.27
C ARG A 19 8.51 0.22 -2.99
N VAL A 20 7.45 -0.59 -2.94
CA VAL A 20 7.56 -2.04 -2.77
C VAL A 20 8.39 -2.65 -3.89
N LEU A 21 8.12 -2.29 -5.15
CA LEU A 21 8.87 -2.80 -6.31
C LEU A 21 10.33 -2.35 -6.27
N HIS A 22 10.62 -1.13 -5.85
CA HIS A 22 11.99 -0.64 -5.69
C HIS A 22 12.76 -1.42 -4.60
N GLU A 23 12.14 -1.67 -3.46
CA GLU A 23 12.74 -2.48 -2.40
C GLU A 23 12.91 -3.94 -2.83
N THR A 24 11.98 -4.48 -3.61
CA THR A 24 12.12 -5.83 -4.19
C THR A 24 13.35 -5.92 -5.09
N SER A 25 13.51 -4.95 -6.00
CA SER A 25 14.70 -4.85 -6.87
C SER A 25 15.99 -4.76 -6.06
N ARG A 26 16.00 -3.92 -5.01
CA ARG A 26 17.15 -3.76 -4.13
C ARG A 26 17.54 -5.06 -3.43
N TYR A 27 16.57 -5.83 -2.91
CA TYR A 27 16.86 -7.11 -2.27
C TYR A 27 17.40 -8.16 -3.25
N ILE A 28 16.89 -8.18 -4.48
CA ILE A 28 17.41 -9.06 -5.54
C ILE A 28 18.83 -8.67 -5.89
N TYR A 29 19.12 -7.38 -6.02
CA TYR A 29 20.47 -6.88 -6.29
C TYR A 29 21.45 -7.23 -5.15
N GLU A 30 21.04 -7.06 -3.90
CA GLU A 30 21.88 -7.38 -2.72
C GLU A 30 22.27 -8.86 -2.67
N GLU A 31 21.38 -9.76 -3.15
CA GLU A 31 21.60 -11.20 -3.05
C GLU A 31 22.25 -11.79 -4.29
N TYR A 32 21.92 -11.26 -5.49
CA TYR A 32 22.33 -11.85 -6.75
C TYR A 32 23.12 -10.90 -7.68
N GLY A 33 23.28 -9.64 -7.31
CA GLY A 33 23.93 -8.63 -8.18
C GLY A 33 23.09 -8.17 -9.38
N GLU A 34 21.83 -8.66 -9.52
CA GLU A 34 20.97 -8.36 -10.67
C GLU A 34 20.22 -7.04 -10.50
N ASP A 35 20.56 -6.06 -11.34
CA ASP A 35 19.88 -4.74 -11.34
C ASP A 35 18.62 -4.77 -12.21
N ILE A 36 17.47 -4.90 -11.57
CA ILE A 36 16.17 -4.92 -12.25
C ILE A 36 15.48 -3.57 -12.10
N ARG A 37 15.35 -2.84 -13.20
CA ARG A 37 14.61 -1.57 -13.21
C ARG A 37 13.14 -1.79 -12.89
N VAL A 38 12.56 -0.91 -12.07
CA VAL A 38 11.15 -0.99 -11.64
C VAL A 38 10.14 -1.19 -12.78
N PRO A 39 10.26 -0.51 -13.94
CA PRO A 39 9.35 -0.76 -15.07
C PRO A 39 9.41 -2.19 -15.62
N LEU A 40 10.55 -2.86 -15.51
CA LEU A 40 10.72 -4.25 -15.93
C LEU A 40 10.23 -5.25 -14.88
N MET A 41 10.23 -4.85 -13.61
CA MET A 41 9.81 -5.68 -12.49
C MET A 41 8.38 -6.21 -12.69
N GLN A 42 7.46 -5.38 -13.21
CA GLN A 42 6.09 -5.81 -13.48
C GLN A 42 6.04 -7.02 -14.43
N LYS A 43 6.89 -7.03 -15.44
CA LYS A 43 7.01 -8.14 -16.41
C LYS A 43 7.49 -9.44 -15.75
N TYR A 44 8.40 -9.32 -14.78
CA TYR A 44 8.92 -10.46 -14.02
C TYR A 44 7.92 -10.95 -12.97
N LEU A 45 7.12 -10.06 -12.38
CA LEU A 45 6.03 -10.44 -11.47
C LEU A 45 4.98 -11.32 -12.16
N GLU A 46 4.66 -11.04 -13.43
CA GLU A 46 3.76 -11.87 -14.23
C GLU A 46 4.32 -13.27 -14.48
N LYS A 47 5.66 -13.39 -14.62
CA LYS A 47 6.35 -14.67 -14.79
C LYS A 47 6.56 -15.42 -13.47
N GLY A 48 6.63 -14.69 -12.34
CA GLY A 48 6.90 -15.22 -11.01
C GLY A 48 8.37 -15.46 -10.70
N TYR A 49 9.29 -15.33 -11.66
CA TYR A 49 10.72 -15.58 -11.49
C TYR A 49 11.60 -14.64 -12.34
N ILE A 50 12.86 -14.53 -11.97
CA ILE A 50 13.94 -13.93 -12.74
C ILE A 50 14.96 -14.98 -13.11
N ASN A 51 15.71 -14.75 -14.17
CA ASN A 51 16.87 -15.55 -14.54
C ASN A 51 18.14 -14.84 -14.03
N VAL A 52 18.92 -15.53 -13.25
CA VAL A 52 20.20 -15.04 -12.70
C VAL A 52 21.32 -15.86 -13.29
N LEU A 53 22.35 -15.20 -13.82
CA LEU A 53 23.54 -15.85 -14.35
C LEU A 53 24.51 -16.14 -13.20
N ASP A 54 24.88 -17.39 -13.05
CA ASP A 54 26.01 -17.81 -12.22
C ASP A 54 27.29 -17.66 -13.06
N GLU A 55 28.10 -16.66 -12.75
CA GLU A 55 29.31 -16.32 -13.52
C GLU A 55 30.40 -17.42 -13.45
N GLU A 56 30.44 -18.21 -12.36
CA GLU A 56 31.42 -19.27 -12.20
C GLU A 56 31.10 -20.49 -13.09
N THR A 57 29.84 -20.86 -13.13
CA THR A 57 29.37 -22.04 -13.86
C THR A 57 28.81 -21.74 -15.24
N MET A 58 28.61 -20.46 -15.57
CA MET A 58 27.94 -19.97 -16.79
C MET A 58 26.50 -20.55 -16.93
N LYS A 59 25.88 -20.94 -15.84
CA LYS A 59 24.51 -21.47 -15.83
C LYS A 59 23.52 -20.39 -15.44
N THR A 60 22.36 -20.43 -16.05
CA THR A 60 21.25 -19.56 -15.69
C THR A 60 20.31 -20.29 -14.72
N ASN A 61 20.13 -19.72 -13.54
CA ASN A 61 19.25 -20.22 -12.52
C ASN A 61 17.96 -19.38 -12.46
N GLN A 62 16.83 -20.05 -12.22
CA GLN A 62 15.55 -19.35 -11.98
C GLN A 62 15.39 -19.07 -10.50
N VAL A 63 15.18 -17.80 -10.15
CA VAL A 63 14.96 -17.34 -8.78
C VAL A 63 13.55 -16.79 -8.65
N LEU A 64 12.79 -17.29 -7.68
CA LEU A 64 11.43 -16.83 -7.40
C LEU A 64 11.44 -15.41 -6.83
N ILE A 65 10.54 -14.55 -7.34
CA ILE A 65 10.42 -13.15 -6.88
C ILE A 65 9.58 -13.05 -5.61
N ALA A 66 8.65 -13.96 -5.38
CA ALA A 66 7.68 -13.87 -4.29
C ALA A 66 8.31 -13.61 -2.91
N PRO A 67 9.39 -14.29 -2.48
CA PRO A 67 9.99 -14.03 -1.18
C PRO A 67 10.52 -12.60 -1.01
N PHE A 68 11.10 -12.04 -2.06
CA PHE A 68 11.63 -10.66 -2.06
C PHE A 68 10.49 -9.63 -2.05
N LEU A 69 9.44 -9.91 -2.82
CA LEU A 69 8.23 -9.08 -2.86
C LEU A 69 7.53 -9.04 -1.51
N GLU A 70 7.36 -10.18 -0.86
CA GLU A 70 6.74 -10.28 0.47
C GLU A 70 7.56 -9.53 1.53
N LYS A 71 8.88 -9.70 1.53
CA LYS A 71 9.79 -8.99 2.42
C LYS A 71 9.71 -7.47 2.21
N ALA A 72 9.74 -7.02 0.96
CA ALA A 72 9.61 -5.61 0.60
C ALA A 72 8.24 -5.04 0.97
N ASN A 73 7.17 -5.78 0.67
CA ASN A 73 5.80 -5.39 1.00
C ASN A 73 5.60 -5.20 2.50
N LYS A 74 6.08 -6.13 3.31
CA LYS A 74 6.02 -6.03 4.77
C LYS A 74 6.81 -4.83 5.29
N LYS A 75 8.02 -4.61 4.78
CA LYS A 75 8.85 -3.45 5.16
C LYS A 75 8.14 -2.13 4.88
N VAL A 76 7.66 -1.92 3.64
CA VAL A 76 7.02 -0.66 3.25
C VAL A 76 5.70 -0.46 3.99
N CYS A 77 4.95 -1.53 4.26
CA CYS A 77 3.76 -1.46 5.09
C CYS A 77 4.09 -1.00 6.53
N MET A 78 5.14 -1.52 7.13
CA MET A 78 5.59 -1.10 8.47
C MET A 78 6.06 0.37 8.47
N GLU A 79 6.78 0.82 7.44
CA GLU A 79 7.13 2.24 7.28
C GLU A 79 5.86 3.13 7.21
N SER A 80 4.81 2.65 6.54
CA SER A 80 3.53 3.37 6.48
C SER A 80 2.81 3.44 7.82
N ILE A 81 2.87 2.38 8.62
CA ILE A 81 2.32 2.35 9.99
C ILE A 81 3.05 3.34 10.88
N GLU A 82 4.39 3.38 10.84
CA GLU A 82 5.17 4.32 11.63
C GLU A 82 4.88 5.78 11.22
N ALA A 83 4.79 6.06 9.93
CA ALA A 83 4.41 7.39 9.45
C ALA A 83 2.99 7.77 9.95
N LEU A 84 2.04 6.85 9.86
CA LEU A 84 0.67 7.06 10.34
C LEU A 84 0.63 7.35 11.84
N LYS A 85 1.36 6.59 12.65
CA LYS A 85 1.48 6.81 14.10
C LYS A 85 2.00 8.22 14.42
N ASN A 86 3.06 8.63 13.72
CA ASN A 86 3.65 9.95 13.93
C ASN A 86 2.71 11.10 13.56
N MET A 87 1.96 10.96 12.47
CA MET A 87 1.00 11.96 12.01
C MET A 87 -0.26 12.07 12.88
N THR A 88 -0.64 10.99 13.55
CA THR A 88 -1.93 10.85 14.23
C THR A 88 -1.80 10.73 15.76
N ASN A 89 -0.68 11.10 16.34
CA ASN A 89 -0.43 10.91 17.77
C ASN A 89 -0.76 9.47 18.23
N TYR A 90 -0.20 8.48 17.52
CA TYR A 90 -0.40 7.05 17.79
C TYR A 90 -1.86 6.58 17.66
N MET A 91 -2.63 7.18 16.78
CA MET A 91 -4.06 6.87 16.55
C MET A 91 -4.97 7.07 17.76
N ARG A 92 -4.56 7.81 18.81
CA ARG A 92 -5.33 7.96 20.06
C ARG A 92 -6.65 8.68 19.88
N ASP A 93 -6.73 9.60 18.92
CA ASP A 93 -7.91 10.43 18.66
C ASP A 93 -8.80 9.88 17.53
N TYR A 94 -8.57 8.61 17.13
CA TYR A 94 -9.26 8.01 16.01
C TYR A 94 -9.89 6.67 16.38
N ASP A 95 -11.17 6.51 16.02
CA ASP A 95 -11.94 5.29 16.25
C ASP A 95 -11.94 4.38 15.02
N ILE A 96 -11.70 4.94 13.84
CA ILE A 96 -11.79 4.22 12.56
C ILE A 96 -10.61 4.55 11.65
N LEU A 97 -9.96 3.51 11.15
CA LEU A 97 -8.96 3.59 10.08
C LEU A 97 -9.54 2.94 8.81
N ILE A 98 -9.54 3.69 7.72
CA ILE A 98 -10.06 3.22 6.42
C ILE A 98 -8.92 3.20 5.39
N PRO A 99 -8.16 2.11 5.25
CA PRO A 99 -7.16 1.98 4.21
C PRO A 99 -7.84 1.88 2.84
N THR A 100 -7.31 2.61 1.84
CA THR A 100 -7.82 2.65 0.47
C THR A 100 -6.70 2.52 -0.56
N GLY A 101 -7.06 2.12 -1.78
CA GLY A 101 -6.11 1.96 -2.89
C GLY A 101 -5.59 0.55 -3.06
N GLY A 102 -4.95 0.29 -4.22
CA GLY A 102 -4.54 -1.06 -4.62
C GLY A 102 -3.57 -1.74 -3.65
N THR A 103 -2.59 -1.00 -3.13
CA THR A 103 -1.59 -1.52 -2.18
C THR A 103 -2.23 -1.94 -0.86
N CYS A 104 -3.28 -1.23 -0.42
CA CYS A 104 -3.96 -1.53 0.83
C CYS A 104 -4.68 -2.89 0.83
N THR A 105 -4.94 -3.48 -0.33
CA THR A 105 -5.48 -4.84 -0.42
C THR A 105 -4.57 -5.86 0.26
N THR A 106 -3.25 -5.71 0.10
CA THR A 106 -2.26 -6.61 0.71
C THR A 106 -1.84 -6.17 2.12
N TRP A 107 -2.11 -4.91 2.49
CA TRP A 107 -1.69 -4.35 3.77
C TRP A 107 -2.76 -4.45 4.87
N ILE A 108 -4.03 -4.66 4.51
CA ILE A 108 -5.15 -4.62 5.46
C ILE A 108 -4.96 -5.59 6.63
N ASP A 109 -4.46 -6.79 6.36
CA ASP A 109 -4.25 -7.81 7.40
C ASP A 109 -3.03 -7.49 8.26
N ILE A 110 -2.00 -6.85 7.68
CA ILE A 110 -0.84 -6.36 8.43
C ILE A 110 -1.27 -5.23 9.39
N TYR A 111 -2.11 -4.29 8.92
CA TYR A 111 -2.69 -3.25 9.78
C TYR A 111 -3.52 -3.84 10.91
N ARG A 112 -4.37 -4.81 10.61
CA ARG A 112 -5.22 -5.48 11.62
C ARG A 112 -4.39 -6.21 12.67
N ASP A 113 -3.36 -6.94 12.28
CA ASP A 113 -2.47 -7.62 13.21
C ASP A 113 -1.68 -6.64 14.07
N TYR A 114 -1.18 -5.55 13.47
CA TYR A 114 -0.40 -4.54 14.18
C TYR A 114 -1.22 -3.82 15.25
N PHE A 115 -2.47 -3.46 14.93
CA PHE A 115 -3.35 -2.71 15.84
C PHE A 115 -4.35 -3.59 16.62
N LYS A 116 -4.17 -4.91 16.63
CA LYS A 116 -5.14 -5.86 17.25
C LYS A 116 -5.44 -5.60 18.71
N ASP A 117 -4.47 -5.08 19.48
CA ASP A 117 -4.62 -4.78 20.90
C ASP A 117 -5.22 -3.40 21.16
N MET A 118 -5.40 -2.59 20.13
CA MET A 118 -6.01 -1.26 20.22
C MET A 118 -7.53 -1.36 20.06
N LYS A 119 -8.23 -1.70 21.18
CA LYS A 119 -9.67 -1.99 21.19
C LYS A 119 -10.56 -0.84 20.73
N SER A 120 -10.09 0.41 20.82
CA SER A 120 -10.82 1.60 20.36
C SER A 120 -10.78 1.79 18.85
N LEU A 121 -9.82 1.16 18.14
CA LEU A 121 -9.61 1.38 16.71
C LEU A 121 -10.23 0.25 15.87
N THR A 122 -11.15 0.63 14.98
CA THR A 122 -11.74 -0.30 13.99
C THR A 122 -11.11 -0.09 12.62
N ILE A 123 -10.59 -1.15 12.00
CA ILE A 123 -9.99 -1.08 10.65
C ILE A 123 -10.98 -1.63 9.63
N ILE A 124 -11.43 -0.76 8.72
CA ILE A 124 -12.44 -1.05 7.73
C ILE A 124 -11.85 -0.87 6.32
N PRO A 125 -11.86 -1.88 5.43
CA PRO A 125 -11.43 -1.70 4.06
C PRO A 125 -12.30 -0.67 3.32
N GLY A 126 -11.67 0.21 2.55
CA GLY A 126 -12.35 1.33 1.88
C GLY A 126 -13.40 0.92 0.84
N ASN A 127 -13.43 -0.37 0.44
CA ASN A 127 -14.44 -0.94 -0.46
C ASN A 127 -15.49 -1.82 0.24
N ARG A 128 -15.59 -1.77 1.57
CA ARG A 128 -16.46 -2.68 2.35
C ARG A 128 -17.93 -2.72 1.87
N SER A 129 -18.46 -1.57 1.48
CA SER A 129 -19.87 -1.44 1.06
C SER A 129 -20.05 -1.52 -0.46
N ASP A 130 -19.00 -1.87 -1.18
CA ASP A 130 -18.95 -1.80 -2.64
C ASP A 130 -18.47 -3.11 -3.25
N LYS A 131 -19.03 -3.48 -4.40
CA LYS A 131 -18.53 -4.61 -5.20
C LYS A 131 -17.26 -4.27 -6.00
N LEU A 132 -16.86 -2.99 -6.01
CA LEU A 132 -15.66 -2.55 -6.71
C LEU A 132 -14.40 -2.99 -5.97
N PRO A 133 -13.35 -3.40 -6.70
CA PRO A 133 -12.04 -3.66 -6.12
C PRO A 133 -11.49 -2.44 -5.37
N MET A 134 -10.70 -2.70 -4.31
CA MET A 134 -10.06 -1.67 -3.47
C MET A 134 -9.29 -0.62 -4.29
N LEU A 135 -8.73 -1.02 -5.43
CA LEU A 135 -8.02 -0.13 -6.36
C LEU A 135 -8.85 1.10 -6.76
N TYR A 136 -10.15 0.96 -6.90
CA TYR A 136 -11.05 2.04 -7.33
C TYR A 136 -11.65 2.85 -6.17
N ALA A 137 -11.40 2.46 -4.92
CA ALA A 137 -11.98 3.13 -3.75
C ALA A 137 -11.61 4.63 -3.69
N ASN A 138 -10.37 4.98 -4.02
CA ASN A 138 -9.93 6.39 -4.06
C ASN A 138 -10.64 7.20 -5.13
N VAL A 139 -10.76 6.66 -6.35
CA VAL A 139 -11.44 7.33 -7.47
C VAL A 139 -12.90 7.59 -7.11
N ARG A 140 -13.56 6.61 -6.51
CA ARG A 140 -14.93 6.76 -6.02
C ARG A 140 -15.03 7.84 -4.92
N GLY A 141 -14.10 7.86 -3.98
CA GLY A 141 -14.05 8.88 -2.93
C GLY A 141 -13.98 10.30 -3.51
N TYR A 142 -13.10 10.53 -4.49
CA TYR A 142 -13.01 11.82 -5.19
C TYR A 142 -14.29 12.18 -5.95
N TYR A 143 -14.89 11.20 -6.63
CA TYR A 143 -16.17 11.42 -7.30
C TYR A 143 -17.27 11.84 -6.32
N MET A 144 -17.40 11.16 -5.19
CA MET A 144 -18.39 11.46 -4.17
C MET A 144 -18.17 12.84 -3.54
N LEU A 145 -16.93 13.23 -3.26
CA LEU A 145 -16.59 14.58 -2.79
C LEU A 145 -17.03 15.65 -3.80
N ARG A 146 -16.71 15.45 -5.07
CA ARG A 146 -17.11 16.38 -6.15
C ARG A 146 -18.62 16.47 -6.27
N TYR A 147 -19.31 15.33 -6.25
CA TYR A 147 -20.76 15.28 -6.31
C TYR A 147 -21.43 16.03 -5.15
N MET A 148 -20.95 15.84 -3.91
CA MET A 148 -21.45 16.56 -2.74
C MET A 148 -21.21 18.07 -2.82
N ALA A 149 -20.04 18.48 -3.28
CA ALA A 149 -19.72 19.91 -3.48
C ALA A 149 -20.68 20.58 -4.48
N LEU A 150 -20.95 19.93 -5.62
CA LEU A 150 -21.89 20.41 -6.63
C LEU A 150 -23.33 20.46 -6.12
N LYS A 151 -23.74 19.46 -5.31
CA LYS A 151 -25.08 19.42 -4.73
C LYS A 151 -25.29 20.52 -3.70
N ASN A 152 -24.29 20.84 -2.90
CA ASN A 152 -24.34 21.88 -1.88
C ASN A 152 -24.26 23.29 -2.49
N GLY A 153 -23.47 23.46 -3.58
CA GLY A 153 -23.37 24.74 -4.31
C GLY A 153 -24.64 25.13 -5.11
N LYS A 154 -25.56 24.19 -5.34
CA LYS A 154 -26.86 24.47 -5.97
C LYS A 154 -27.96 24.88 -4.97
N LYS A 155 -27.64 24.98 -3.66
CA LYS A 155 -28.57 25.34 -2.58
C LYS A 155 -28.36 26.77 -2.06
N SER A 156 -27.50 27.57 -2.69
CA SER A 156 -27.27 28.99 -2.41
C SER A 156 -27.92 29.88 -3.48
#